data_a7a1ce7d4440c181fe3d9d56e6a0366a
#
_entry.id   a7a1ce7d4440c181fe3d9d56e6a0366a
#
_cell.length_a   1.000
_cell.length_b   1.000
_cell.length_c   1.000
_cell.angle_alpha   90.00
_cell.angle_beta   90.00
_cell.angle_gamma   90.00
#
_symmetry.space_group_name_H-M   'P 1'
#
loop_
_entity.id
_entity.type
_entity.pdbx_description
1 polymer ?
#
loop_
_entity_poly.entity_id
_entity_poly.type
_entity_poly.pdbx_seq_one_letter_code
_entity_poly.pdbx_strand_id
1 'polypeptide(L)'
;VEEEADKIAALEQQAADNLDKYQRCLAEFDNFRKRTAKEKAAMYDDGVRDTVEKLLGVVDNLERAVMAQEGKADENDAFFKGVAMTLKQFQEILHSIGVEEIKALGEKFDPNLHAAVAHEDDENYGENEIILEMLKGYQYKERVIRHSMVKVAN
;
A
#
# COMPACT_ATOMS: atom_id res chain seq x y z
N VAL A 1 42.71 -27.15 50.77
CA VAL A 1 43.42 -26.44 49.70
C VAL A 1 42.95 -26.98 48.31
N GLU A 2 43.02 -28.30 48.11
CA GLU A 2 42.53 -28.93 46.81
C GLU A 2 40.99 -28.77 46.59
N GLU A 3 40.21 -28.99 47.64
CA GLU A 3 38.75 -28.88 47.59
C GLU A 3 38.26 -27.43 47.34
N GLU A 4 39.01 -26.42 47.80
CA GLU A 4 38.79 -25.01 47.55
C GLU A 4 39.13 -24.64 46.10
N ALA A 5 40.24 -25.18 45.58
CA ALA A 5 40.64 -24.98 44.20
C ALA A 5 39.59 -25.56 43.20
N ASP A 6 39.07 -26.77 43.49
CA ASP A 6 38.04 -27.40 42.69
C ASP A 6 36.72 -26.60 42.71
N LYS A 7 36.33 -26.04 43.85
CA LYS A 7 35.17 -25.17 43.97
C LYS A 7 35.34 -23.86 43.19
N ILE A 8 36.51 -23.27 43.21
CA ILE A 8 36.81 -22.06 42.44
C ILE A 8 36.72 -22.36 40.95
N ALA A 9 37.35 -23.45 40.48
CA ALA A 9 37.30 -23.86 39.09
C ALA A 9 35.85 -24.12 38.61
N ALA A 10 35.02 -24.77 39.42
CA ALA A 10 33.63 -25.01 39.13
C ALA A 10 32.80 -23.69 39.03
N LEU A 11 33.06 -22.73 39.91
CA LEU A 11 32.42 -21.43 39.89
C LEU A 11 32.85 -20.59 38.68
N GLU A 12 34.11 -20.62 38.32
CA GLU A 12 34.64 -19.96 37.13
C GLU A 12 34.01 -20.53 35.86
N GLN A 13 33.90 -21.84 35.75
CA GLN A 13 33.22 -22.49 34.63
C GLN A 13 31.74 -22.09 34.57
N GLN A 14 31.05 -22.09 35.70
CA GLN A 14 29.65 -21.66 35.76
C GLN A 14 29.48 -20.20 35.38
N ALA A 15 30.40 -19.33 35.79
CA ALA A 15 30.39 -17.92 35.41
C ALA A 15 30.61 -17.74 33.90
N ALA A 16 31.52 -18.49 33.29
CA ALA A 16 31.78 -18.49 31.86
C ALA A 16 30.57 -18.98 31.10
N ASP A 17 29.93 -20.08 31.51
CA ASP A 17 28.73 -20.62 30.90
C ASP A 17 27.55 -19.64 30.99
N ASN A 18 27.39 -18.98 32.12
CA ASN A 18 26.36 -17.97 32.30
C ASN A 18 26.61 -16.74 31.46
N LEU A 19 27.85 -16.32 31.29
CA LEU A 19 28.22 -15.21 30.42
C LEU A 19 27.89 -15.53 28.94
N ASP A 20 28.23 -16.74 28.47
CA ASP A 20 27.90 -17.18 27.12
C ASP A 20 26.39 -17.20 26.88
N LYS A 21 25.62 -17.76 27.81
CA LYS A 21 24.16 -17.74 27.77
C LYS A 21 23.61 -16.34 27.75
N TYR A 22 24.15 -15.44 28.55
CA TYR A 22 23.73 -14.04 28.58
C TYR A 22 24.00 -13.32 27.26
N GLN A 23 25.19 -13.49 26.69
CA GLN A 23 25.58 -12.90 25.43
C GLN A 23 24.67 -13.40 24.28
N ARG A 24 24.41 -14.70 24.28
CA ARG A 24 23.47 -15.31 23.30
C ARG A 24 22.06 -14.76 23.45
N CYS A 25 21.56 -14.67 24.66
CA CYS A 25 20.22 -14.11 24.94
C CYS A 25 20.14 -12.63 24.52
N LEU A 26 21.17 -11.83 24.75
CA LEU A 26 21.23 -10.45 24.29
C LEU A 26 21.16 -10.34 22.76
N ALA A 27 21.92 -11.19 22.05
CA ALA A 27 21.90 -11.22 20.59
C ALA A 27 20.53 -11.64 20.04
N GLU A 28 19.92 -12.66 20.64
CA GLU A 28 18.57 -13.11 20.29
C GLU A 28 17.53 -12.02 20.56
N PHE A 29 17.63 -11.33 21.70
CA PHE A 29 16.74 -10.22 22.03
C PHE A 29 16.86 -9.04 21.06
N ASP A 30 18.07 -8.67 20.67
CA ASP A 30 18.28 -7.61 19.69
C ASP A 30 17.69 -7.98 18.30
N ASN A 31 17.91 -9.21 17.88
CA ASN A 31 17.31 -9.73 16.65
C ASN A 31 15.77 -9.76 16.73
N PHE A 32 15.23 -10.22 17.85
CA PHE A 32 13.77 -10.22 18.09
C PHE A 32 13.21 -8.80 18.05
N ARG A 33 13.84 -7.84 18.71
CA ARG A 33 13.42 -6.44 18.72
C ARG A 33 13.39 -5.83 17.31
N LYS A 34 14.44 -6.06 16.51
CA LYS A 34 14.53 -5.60 15.12
C LYS A 34 13.46 -6.22 14.25
N ARG A 35 13.23 -7.51 14.37
CA ARG A 35 12.19 -8.23 13.64
C ARG A 35 10.80 -7.72 14.01
N THR A 36 10.50 -7.63 15.30
CA THR A 36 9.20 -7.16 15.80
C THR A 36 8.88 -5.73 15.34
N ALA A 37 9.88 -4.84 15.30
CA ALA A 37 9.70 -3.50 14.80
C ALA A 37 9.29 -3.49 13.31
N LYS A 38 9.93 -4.33 12.49
CA LYS A 38 9.57 -4.49 11.06
C LYS A 38 8.17 -5.09 10.88
N GLU A 39 7.86 -6.12 11.66
CA GLU A 39 6.54 -6.77 11.62
C GLU A 39 5.41 -5.80 12.00
N LYS A 40 5.61 -4.99 13.04
CA LYS A 40 4.63 -3.96 13.43
C LYS A 40 4.42 -2.92 12.33
N ALA A 41 5.48 -2.45 11.69
CA ALA A 41 5.37 -1.51 10.58
C ALA A 41 4.62 -2.12 9.39
N ALA A 42 4.94 -3.37 9.05
CA ALA A 42 4.24 -4.09 7.98
C ALA A 42 2.75 -4.31 8.29
N MET A 43 2.41 -4.69 9.51
CA MET A 43 1.02 -4.84 9.96
C MET A 43 0.23 -3.54 9.88
N TYR A 44 0.86 -2.41 10.23
CA TYR A 44 0.24 -1.09 10.08
C TYR A 44 -0.06 -0.77 8.61
N ASP A 45 0.92 -0.95 7.75
CA ASP A 45 0.79 -0.70 6.31
C ASP A 45 -0.28 -1.61 5.67
N ASP A 46 -0.33 -2.88 6.05
CA ASP A 46 -1.36 -3.82 5.60
C ASP A 46 -2.75 -3.40 6.08
N GLY A 47 -2.88 -2.94 7.33
CA GLY A 47 -4.15 -2.44 7.88
C GLY A 47 -4.65 -1.18 7.16
N VAL A 48 -3.76 -0.25 6.82
CA VAL A 48 -4.10 0.93 6.00
C VAL A 48 -4.60 0.49 4.64
N ARG A 49 -3.86 -0.39 3.96
CA ARG A 49 -4.23 -0.89 2.63
C ARG A 49 -5.60 -1.56 2.62
N ASP A 50 -5.85 -2.48 3.54
CA ASP A 50 -7.11 -3.22 3.63
C ASP A 50 -8.30 -2.29 3.95
N THR A 51 -8.08 -1.25 4.74
CA THR A 51 -9.10 -0.26 5.06
C THR A 51 -9.42 0.60 3.84
N VAL A 52 -8.39 1.10 3.16
CA VAL A 52 -8.56 1.92 1.96
C VAL A 52 -9.25 1.13 0.86
N GLU A 53 -8.88 -0.13 0.62
CA GLU A 53 -9.51 -0.99 -0.39
C GLU A 53 -11.03 -1.04 -0.22
N LYS A 54 -11.51 -1.17 1.02
CA LYS A 54 -12.95 -1.17 1.34
C LYS A 54 -13.62 0.17 1.08
N LEU A 55 -12.89 1.28 1.18
CA LEU A 55 -13.40 2.64 0.97
C LEU A 55 -13.41 3.04 -0.51
N LEU A 56 -12.62 2.39 -1.37
CA LEU A 56 -12.53 2.75 -2.78
C LEU A 56 -13.88 2.68 -3.51
N GLY A 57 -14.78 1.79 -3.11
CA GLY A 57 -16.14 1.75 -3.65
C GLY A 57 -16.95 3.02 -3.43
N VAL A 58 -16.68 3.74 -2.33
CA VAL A 58 -17.31 5.05 -2.08
C VAL A 58 -16.75 6.10 -3.01
N VAL A 59 -15.44 6.10 -3.23
CA VAL A 59 -14.77 7.00 -4.19
C VAL A 59 -15.33 6.79 -5.60
N ASP A 60 -15.41 5.53 -6.05
CA ASP A 60 -15.94 5.18 -7.36
C ASP A 60 -17.38 5.68 -7.56
N ASN A 61 -18.21 5.57 -6.53
CA ASN A 61 -19.59 6.06 -6.58
C ASN A 61 -19.66 7.60 -6.63
N LEU A 62 -18.81 8.29 -5.89
CA LEU A 62 -18.71 9.76 -5.96
C LEU A 62 -18.20 10.22 -7.33
N GLU A 63 -17.18 9.57 -7.87
CA GLU A 63 -16.67 9.85 -9.22
C GLU A 63 -17.77 9.66 -10.28
N ARG A 64 -18.48 8.54 -10.21
CA ARG A 64 -19.60 8.26 -11.12
C ARG A 64 -20.70 9.29 -11.01
N ALA A 65 -21.03 9.77 -9.80
CA ALA A 65 -22.03 10.81 -9.59
C ALA A 65 -21.60 12.15 -10.21
N VAL A 66 -20.32 12.51 -10.05
CA VAL A 66 -19.77 13.74 -10.67
C VAL A 66 -19.77 13.63 -12.18
N MET A 67 -19.26 12.52 -12.74
CA MET A 67 -19.21 12.31 -14.20
C MET A 67 -20.59 12.26 -14.84
N ALA A 68 -21.59 11.69 -14.18
CA ALA A 68 -22.97 11.60 -14.70
C ALA A 68 -23.65 12.98 -14.84
N GLN A 69 -23.22 13.96 -14.08
CA GLN A 69 -23.74 15.33 -14.10
C GLN A 69 -22.85 16.30 -14.88
N GLU A 70 -21.65 15.88 -15.27
CA GLU A 70 -20.72 16.70 -16.02
C GLU A 70 -21.35 17.11 -17.37
N GLY A 71 -21.41 18.42 -17.61
CA GLY A 71 -22.07 18.98 -18.80
C GLY A 71 -23.63 19.01 -18.79
N LYS A 72 -24.26 18.50 -17.71
CA LYS A 72 -25.73 18.52 -17.55
C LYS A 72 -26.21 19.38 -16.39
N ALA A 73 -25.40 19.48 -15.33
CA ALA A 73 -25.71 20.30 -14.17
C ALA A 73 -25.46 21.77 -14.51
N ASP A 74 -26.30 22.67 -13.97
CA ASP A 74 -25.97 24.09 -13.92
C ASP A 74 -24.68 24.23 -13.09
N GLU A 75 -23.69 24.97 -13.61
CA GLU A 75 -22.43 25.24 -12.89
C GLU A 75 -22.64 25.87 -11.51
N ASN A 76 -23.84 26.41 -11.26
CA ASN A 76 -24.26 26.99 -10.00
C ASN A 76 -25.05 26.02 -9.08
N ASP A 77 -25.26 24.77 -9.47
CA ASP A 77 -25.93 23.79 -8.63
C ASP A 77 -25.09 23.52 -7.35
N ALA A 78 -25.60 24.00 -6.22
CA ALA A 78 -24.96 23.88 -4.93
C ALA A 78 -24.78 22.42 -4.48
N PHE A 79 -25.71 21.54 -4.87
CA PHE A 79 -25.61 20.11 -4.56
C PHE A 79 -24.47 19.46 -5.35
N PHE A 80 -24.37 19.71 -6.66
CA PHE A 80 -23.30 19.22 -7.50
C PHE A 80 -21.93 19.70 -7.01
N LYS A 81 -21.80 21.00 -6.71
CA LYS A 81 -20.58 21.56 -6.12
C LYS A 81 -20.21 20.88 -4.81
N GLY A 82 -21.19 20.61 -3.93
CA GLY A 82 -20.97 19.92 -2.66
C GLY A 82 -20.42 18.52 -2.86
N VAL A 83 -20.98 17.74 -3.79
CA VAL A 83 -20.49 16.38 -4.10
C VAL A 83 -19.09 16.42 -4.70
N ALA A 84 -18.82 17.32 -5.65
CA ALA A 84 -17.50 17.47 -6.26
C ALA A 84 -16.43 17.89 -5.22
N MET A 85 -16.76 18.80 -4.32
CA MET A 85 -15.87 19.21 -3.22
C MET A 85 -15.61 18.04 -2.25
N THR A 86 -16.62 17.23 -1.94
CA THR A 86 -16.47 16.06 -1.07
C THR A 86 -15.55 15.03 -1.72
N LEU A 87 -15.69 14.76 -2.99
CA LEU A 87 -14.80 13.87 -3.73
C LEU A 87 -13.36 14.39 -3.71
N LYS A 88 -13.16 15.68 -4.00
CA LYS A 88 -11.83 16.28 -3.96
C LYS A 88 -11.19 16.18 -2.59
N GLN A 89 -11.93 16.51 -1.53
CA GLN A 89 -11.45 16.40 -0.15
C GLN A 89 -11.06 14.95 0.18
N PHE A 90 -11.84 13.98 -0.26
CA PHE A 90 -11.55 12.57 -0.03
C PHE A 90 -10.24 12.15 -0.73
N GLN A 91 -10.04 12.56 -1.97
CA GLN A 91 -8.81 12.31 -2.72
C GLN A 91 -7.59 12.98 -2.06
N GLU A 92 -7.75 14.21 -1.55
CA GLU A 92 -6.68 14.90 -0.80
C GLU A 92 -6.31 14.16 0.50
N ILE A 93 -7.31 13.61 1.22
CA ILE A 93 -7.07 12.79 2.41
C ILE A 93 -6.34 11.51 2.04
N LEU A 94 -6.75 10.78 1.01
CA LEU A 94 -6.06 9.59 0.52
C LEU A 94 -4.59 9.89 0.19
N HIS A 95 -4.35 10.97 -0.52
CA HIS A 95 -3.00 11.41 -0.84
C HIS A 95 -2.17 11.72 0.42
N SER A 96 -2.77 12.39 1.41
CA SER A 96 -2.10 12.75 2.66
C SER A 96 -1.64 11.55 3.50
N ILE A 97 -2.32 10.41 3.39
CA ILE A 97 -1.94 9.16 4.05
C ILE A 97 -0.99 8.28 3.20
N GLY A 98 -0.62 8.75 2.00
CA GLY A 98 0.30 8.06 1.10
C GLY A 98 -0.36 7.11 0.11
N VAL A 99 -1.67 7.26 -0.13
CA VAL A 99 -2.40 6.55 -1.18
C VAL A 99 -2.41 7.40 -2.44
N GLU A 100 -1.96 6.84 -3.55
CA GLU A 100 -1.87 7.52 -4.83
C GLU A 100 -2.67 6.78 -5.90
N GLU A 101 -3.24 7.54 -6.83
CA GLU A 101 -3.90 7.01 -8.01
C GLU A 101 -2.84 6.49 -8.99
N ILE A 102 -3.07 5.30 -9.55
CA ILE A 102 -2.21 4.71 -10.57
C ILE A 102 -2.51 5.42 -11.89
N LYS A 103 -1.48 5.97 -12.52
CA LYS A 103 -1.62 6.57 -13.86
C LYS A 103 -1.91 5.46 -14.87
N ALA A 104 -2.95 5.66 -15.66
CA ALA A 104 -3.37 4.68 -16.65
C ALA A 104 -3.61 5.30 -18.03
N LEU A 105 -4.49 6.26 -18.16
CA LEU A 105 -4.88 6.81 -19.46
C LEU A 105 -3.70 7.43 -20.20
N GLY A 106 -3.46 6.98 -21.44
CA GLY A 106 -2.33 7.44 -22.27
C GLY A 106 -0.97 6.83 -21.89
N GLU A 107 -0.92 6.00 -20.86
CA GLU A 107 0.28 5.27 -20.49
C GLU A 107 0.36 3.91 -21.20
N LYS A 108 1.55 3.34 -21.22
CA LYS A 108 1.73 1.98 -21.71
C LYS A 108 1.25 0.98 -20.66
N PHE A 109 0.58 -0.07 -21.11
CA PHE A 109 0.08 -1.11 -20.22
C PHE A 109 1.22 -1.78 -19.42
N ASP A 110 1.07 -1.83 -18.11
CA ASP A 110 1.94 -2.53 -17.18
C ASP A 110 1.12 -3.53 -16.35
N PRO A 111 1.36 -4.85 -16.49
CA PRO A 111 0.62 -5.88 -15.74
C PRO A 111 0.73 -5.77 -14.22
N ASN A 112 1.77 -5.08 -13.71
CA ASN A 112 1.94 -4.87 -12.27
C ASN A 112 1.01 -3.79 -11.72
N LEU A 113 0.53 -2.87 -12.56
CA LEU A 113 -0.27 -1.71 -12.18
C LEU A 113 -1.69 -1.75 -12.74
N HIS A 114 -1.86 -2.37 -13.91
CA HIS A 114 -3.08 -2.33 -14.70
C HIS A 114 -3.66 -3.73 -14.92
N ALA A 115 -4.98 -3.80 -15.04
CA ALA A 115 -5.71 -4.99 -15.45
C ALA A 115 -6.43 -4.68 -16.77
N ALA A 116 -5.99 -5.28 -17.87
CA ALA A 116 -6.63 -5.13 -19.16
C ALA A 116 -7.91 -5.98 -19.19
N VAL A 117 -9.06 -5.33 -19.29
CA VAL A 117 -10.39 -5.98 -19.34
C VAL A 117 -11.01 -5.94 -20.73
N ALA A 118 -10.49 -5.10 -21.62
CA ALA A 118 -10.90 -4.98 -23.01
C ALA A 118 -9.71 -4.61 -23.90
N HIS A 119 -9.83 -4.97 -25.16
CA HIS A 119 -8.85 -4.66 -26.20
C HIS A 119 -9.57 -4.12 -27.42
N GLU A 120 -8.93 -3.21 -28.13
CA GLU A 120 -9.45 -2.63 -29.39
C GLU A 120 -8.28 -2.36 -30.33
N ASP A 121 -8.46 -2.80 -31.57
CA ASP A 121 -7.50 -2.47 -32.64
C ASP A 121 -7.81 -1.06 -33.15
N ASP A 122 -6.91 -0.10 -32.93
CA ASP A 122 -7.06 1.30 -33.35
C ASP A 122 -5.70 1.86 -33.80
N GLU A 123 -5.57 2.14 -35.09
CA GLU A 123 -4.34 2.66 -35.71
C GLU A 123 -3.91 4.05 -35.20
N ASN A 124 -4.79 4.77 -34.47
CA ASN A 124 -4.47 6.07 -33.90
C ASN A 124 -3.65 5.99 -32.60
N TYR A 125 -3.51 4.81 -32.02
CA TYR A 125 -2.82 4.58 -30.77
C TYR A 125 -1.60 3.66 -30.93
N GLY A 126 -0.66 3.76 -30.00
CA GLY A 126 0.51 2.90 -29.96
C GLY A 126 0.18 1.47 -29.50
N GLU A 127 1.13 0.57 -29.68
CA GLU A 127 1.05 -0.81 -29.19
C GLU A 127 0.95 -0.86 -27.68
N ASN A 128 -0.06 -1.56 -27.16
CA ASN A 128 -0.36 -1.69 -25.72
C ASN A 128 -0.59 -0.34 -25.01
N GLU A 129 -1.05 0.68 -25.73
CA GLU A 129 -1.42 1.96 -25.12
C GLU A 129 -2.79 1.86 -24.45
N ILE A 130 -2.93 2.44 -23.26
CA ILE A 130 -4.19 2.48 -22.50
C ILE A 130 -5.05 3.61 -23.07
N ILE A 131 -6.15 3.25 -23.70
CA ILE A 131 -7.07 4.17 -24.39
C ILE A 131 -8.28 4.55 -23.54
N LEU A 132 -8.60 3.75 -22.53
CA LEU A 132 -9.72 4.02 -21.62
C LEU A 132 -9.39 3.44 -20.25
N GLU A 133 -9.65 4.22 -19.22
CA GLU A 133 -9.65 3.77 -17.82
C GLU A 133 -11.10 3.60 -17.36
N MET A 134 -11.48 2.36 -17.10
CA MET A 134 -12.85 2.00 -16.69
C MET A 134 -13.04 2.09 -15.19
N LEU A 135 -11.99 1.79 -14.43
CA LEU A 135 -11.96 1.88 -12.99
C LEU A 135 -10.56 2.29 -12.54
N LYS A 136 -10.47 3.31 -11.72
CA LYS A 136 -9.20 3.81 -11.21
C LYS A 136 -8.52 2.81 -10.27
N GLY A 137 -7.22 2.65 -10.45
CA GLY A 137 -6.37 1.91 -9.55
C GLY A 137 -5.71 2.81 -8.51
N TYR A 138 -5.34 2.21 -7.40
CA TYR A 138 -4.69 2.91 -6.28
C TYR A 138 -3.55 2.10 -5.73
N GLN A 139 -2.51 2.78 -5.28
CA GLN A 139 -1.35 2.19 -4.62
C GLN A 139 -1.05 2.91 -3.30
N TYR A 140 -0.45 2.17 -2.37
CA TYR A 140 0.03 2.69 -1.09
C TYR A 140 1.50 2.30 -0.92
N LYS A 141 2.39 3.28 -0.82
CA LYS A 141 3.84 3.05 -0.67
C LYS A 141 4.36 2.00 -1.66
N GLU A 142 4.13 2.20 -2.95
CA GLU A 142 4.54 1.29 -4.06
C GLU A 142 3.85 -0.09 -4.08
N ARG A 143 2.96 -0.37 -3.13
CA ARG A 143 2.12 -1.58 -3.13
C ARG A 143 0.76 -1.28 -3.72
N VAL A 144 0.38 -2.03 -4.75
CA VAL A 144 -0.93 -1.90 -5.38
C VAL A 144 -2.02 -2.34 -4.40
N ILE A 145 -2.99 -1.45 -4.16
CA ILE A 145 -4.22 -1.77 -3.42
C ILE A 145 -5.23 -2.39 -4.40
N ARG A 146 -5.44 -1.71 -5.54
CA ARG A 146 -6.32 -2.14 -6.61
C ARG A 146 -5.71 -1.73 -7.95
N HIS A 147 -5.64 -2.65 -8.91
CA HIS A 147 -5.20 -2.36 -10.27
C HIS A 147 -6.21 -1.47 -11.00
N SER A 148 -5.73 -0.57 -11.85
CA SER A 148 -6.61 0.16 -12.77
C SER A 148 -7.19 -0.82 -13.79
N MET A 149 -8.52 -0.82 -13.96
CA MET A 149 -9.16 -1.59 -15.02
C MET A 149 -9.18 -0.76 -16.29
N VAL A 150 -8.52 -1.26 -17.33
CA VAL A 150 -8.21 -0.50 -18.51
C VAL A 150 -8.61 -1.23 -19.79
N LYS A 151 -8.83 -0.45 -20.86
CA LYS A 151 -8.93 -0.90 -22.24
C LYS A 151 -7.63 -0.50 -22.93
N VAL A 152 -7.01 -1.45 -23.61
CA VAL A 152 -5.75 -1.25 -24.33
C VAL A 152 -5.96 -1.30 -25.83
N ALA A 153 -5.15 -0.56 -26.57
CA ALA A 153 -5.09 -0.59 -28.02
C ALA A 153 -3.96 -1.53 -28.48
N ASN A 154 -4.16 -2.18 -29.67
CA ASN A 154 -3.18 -2.96 -30.45
C ASN A 154 -2.41 -4.01 -29.66
#